data_e50db4fbdd20d4755bb6a11f5cb2dec2
#
_entry.id   e50db4fbdd20d4755bb6a11f5cb2dec2
#
_cell.length_a   1.000
_cell.length_b   1.000
_cell.length_c   1.000
_cell.angle_alpha   90.00
_cell.angle_beta   90.00
_cell.angle_gamma   90.00
#
_symmetry.space_group_name_H-M   'P 1'
#
loop_
_entity.id
_entity.type
_entity.pdbx_description
1 polymer ?
#
loop_
_entity_poly.entity_id
_entity_poly.type
_entity_poly.pdbx_seq_one_letter_code
_entity_poly.pdbx_strand_id
1 'polypeptide(L)' 'MFKMQVQDDKNNPYSWHDVRGPDGSVLTFESEAEARTKLESLYPVEVKMERYTGPKTTRVIAILEDEDGWKKR' A
#
# COMPACT_ATOMS: atom_id res chain seq x y z
N MET A 1 1.17 8.46 -8.96
CA MET A 1 1.01 7.00 -8.78
C MET A 1 0.81 6.67 -7.33
N PHE A 2 0.18 5.56 -7.07
CA PHE A 2 -0.11 5.08 -5.72
C PHE A 2 0.35 3.64 -5.59
N LYS A 3 0.78 3.26 -4.40
CA LYS A 3 1.13 1.88 -4.08
C LYS A 3 0.45 1.46 -2.79
N MET A 4 0.40 0.16 -2.54
CA MET A 4 -0.19 -0.40 -1.34
C MET A 4 0.89 -0.91 -0.40
N GLN A 5 0.68 -0.77 0.90
CA GLN A 5 1.55 -1.37 1.91
C GLN A 5 0.74 -2.14 2.94
N VAL A 6 1.33 -3.20 3.44
CA VAL A 6 0.73 -4.07 4.46
C VAL A 6 1.73 -4.20 5.60
N GLN A 7 1.22 -4.17 6.82
CA GLN A 7 2.03 -4.34 8.03
C GLN A 7 2.01 -5.80 8.47
N ASP A 8 3.17 -6.42 8.54
CA ASP A 8 3.28 -7.82 8.94
C ASP A 8 2.97 -8.05 10.42
N ASP A 9 3.40 -7.13 11.27
CA ASP A 9 3.19 -7.20 12.70
C ASP A 9 2.61 -5.87 13.18
N LYS A 10 1.37 -5.90 13.63
CA LYS A 10 0.68 -4.69 14.06
C LYS A 10 1.34 -3.99 15.25
N ASN A 11 2.16 -4.72 15.98
CA ASN A 11 2.88 -4.16 17.13
C ASN A 11 4.25 -3.60 16.78
N ASN A 12 4.70 -3.80 15.52
CA ASN A 12 5.98 -3.31 15.05
C ASN A 12 5.77 -2.23 13.99
N PRO A 13 6.01 -0.94 14.29
CA PRO A 13 5.78 0.13 13.33
C PRO A 13 6.73 0.10 12.13
N TYR A 14 7.75 -0.72 12.16
CA TYR A 14 8.71 -0.84 11.05
C TYR A 14 8.47 -2.03 10.15
N SER A 15 7.37 -2.77 10.36
CA SER A 15 7.08 -3.98 9.61
C SER A 15 6.25 -3.75 8.34
N TRP A 16 6.10 -2.51 7.90
CA TRP A 16 5.40 -2.20 6.66
C TRP A 16 6.22 -2.60 5.45
N HIS A 17 5.58 -3.23 4.47
CA HIS A 17 6.24 -3.58 3.22
C HIS A 17 5.31 -3.31 2.03
N ASP A 18 5.90 -3.10 0.85
CA ASP A 18 5.14 -2.85 -0.37
C ASP A 18 4.51 -4.15 -0.88
N VAL A 19 3.27 -4.05 -1.36
CA VAL A 19 2.61 -5.17 -2.00
C VAL A 19 3.16 -5.34 -3.41
N ARG A 20 3.61 -6.54 -3.73
CA ARG A 20 4.22 -6.85 -5.01
C ARG A 20 3.33 -7.76 -5.85
N GLY A 21 3.48 -7.65 -7.17
CA GLY A 21 2.77 -8.51 -8.11
C GLY A 21 3.48 -9.85 -8.31
N PRO A 22 2.92 -10.70 -9.17
CA PRO A 22 3.49 -12.03 -9.42
C PRO A 22 4.91 -12.01 -10.00
N ASP A 23 5.29 -10.91 -10.64
CA ASP A 23 6.62 -10.74 -11.21
C ASP A 23 7.63 -10.17 -10.23
N GLY A 24 7.21 -9.91 -8.99
CA GLY A 24 8.06 -9.34 -7.95
C GLY A 24 8.16 -7.83 -7.95
N SER A 25 7.56 -7.14 -8.90
CA SER A 25 7.59 -5.67 -8.92
C SER A 25 6.48 -5.11 -8.03
N VAL A 26 6.71 -3.89 -7.50
CA VAL A 26 5.71 -3.22 -6.67
C VAL A 26 4.51 -2.84 -7.53
N LEU A 27 3.31 -3.19 -7.06
CA LEU A 27 2.08 -2.82 -7.75
C LEU A 27 1.83 -1.33 -7.59
N THR A 28 1.57 -0.66 -8.72
CA THR A 28 1.29 0.77 -8.75
C THR A 28 -0.03 1.04 -9.48
N PHE A 29 -0.69 2.14 -9.11
CA PHE A 29 -1.99 2.51 -9.65
C PHE A 29 -2.01 4.01 -9.93
N GLU A 30 -2.81 4.41 -10.92
CA GLU A 30 -2.94 5.82 -11.27
C GLU A 30 -3.81 6.59 -10.30
N SER A 31 -4.74 5.91 -9.63
CA SER A 31 -5.63 6.57 -8.67
C SER A 31 -5.64 5.84 -7.34
N GLU A 32 -5.94 6.58 -6.28
CA GLU A 32 -6.10 6.01 -4.95
C GLU A 32 -7.27 5.03 -4.90
N ALA A 33 -8.35 5.33 -5.61
CA ALA A 33 -9.53 4.47 -5.64
C ALA A 33 -9.19 3.09 -6.21
N GLU A 34 -8.42 3.04 -7.28
CA GLU A 34 -7.97 1.78 -7.86
C GLU A 34 -7.11 0.97 -6.89
N ALA A 35 -6.19 1.65 -6.22
CA ALA A 35 -5.33 1.01 -5.23
C ALA A 35 -6.13 0.44 -4.07
N ARG A 36 -7.11 1.18 -3.57
CA ARG A 36 -7.97 0.71 -2.48
C ARG A 36 -8.82 -0.48 -2.88
N THR A 37 -9.36 -0.45 -4.10
CA THR A 37 -10.14 -1.56 -4.63
C THR A 37 -9.29 -2.83 -4.69
N LYS A 38 -8.07 -2.71 -5.19
CA LYS A 38 -7.16 -3.85 -5.26
C LYS A 38 -6.76 -4.33 -3.87
N LEU A 39 -6.53 -3.42 -2.95
CA LEU A 39 -6.18 -3.76 -1.57
C LEU A 39 -7.29 -4.59 -0.91
N GLU A 40 -8.54 -4.17 -1.07
CA GLU A 40 -9.69 -4.91 -0.53
C GLU A 40 -9.82 -6.29 -1.17
N SER A 41 -9.49 -6.40 -2.45
CA SER A 41 -9.54 -7.66 -3.17
C SER A 41 -8.49 -8.65 -2.68
N LEU A 42 -7.27 -8.14 -2.40
CA LEU A 42 -6.16 -9.00 -1.97
C LEU A 42 -6.18 -9.31 -0.48
N TYR A 43 -6.66 -8.36 0.33
CA TYR A 43 -6.65 -8.47 1.79
C TYR A 43 -8.03 -8.15 2.39
N PRO A 44 -9.07 -8.89 1.99
CA PRO A 44 -10.43 -8.57 2.45
C PRO A 44 -10.62 -8.69 3.95
N VAL A 45 -9.94 -9.64 4.57
CA VAL A 45 -10.07 -9.84 6.03
C VAL A 45 -9.43 -8.69 6.79
N GLU A 46 -8.22 -8.29 6.39
CA GLU A 46 -7.49 -7.21 7.05
C GLU A 46 -8.23 -5.87 6.92
N VAL A 47 -8.71 -5.56 5.74
CA VAL A 47 -9.47 -4.33 5.50
C VAL A 47 -10.77 -4.32 6.31
N LYS A 48 -11.46 -5.45 6.36
CA LYS A 48 -12.69 -5.58 7.13
C LYS A 48 -12.43 -5.44 8.63
N MET A 49 -11.37 -6.07 9.12
CA MET A 49 -11.03 -6.03 10.54
C MET A 49 -10.65 -4.64 11.03
N GLU A 50 -10.07 -3.81 10.19
CA GLU A 50 -9.73 -2.43 10.54
C GLU A 50 -10.94 -1.63 11.01
N ARG A 51 -12.12 -1.95 10.49
CA ARG A 51 -13.36 -1.27 10.85
C ARG A 51 -13.85 -1.64 12.25
N TYR A 52 -13.45 -2.79 12.74
CA TYR A 52 -13.95 -3.32 14.02
C TYR A 52 -12.92 -3.28 15.14
N THR A 53 -11.66 -3.49 14.84
CA THR A 53 -10.63 -3.63 15.86
C THR A 53 -9.71 -2.42 16.02
N GLY A 54 -9.75 -1.49 15.09
CA GLY A 54 -8.99 -0.25 15.19
C GLY A 54 -7.59 -0.25 14.59
N PRO A 55 -6.70 -1.19 14.92
CA PRO A 55 -5.36 -1.17 14.33
C PRO A 55 -5.40 -1.31 12.83
N LYS A 56 -4.74 -0.39 12.13
CA LYS A 56 -4.72 -0.36 10.69
C LYS A 56 -3.45 -1.02 10.16
N THR A 57 -3.62 -2.14 9.46
CA THR A 57 -2.49 -2.92 8.93
C THR A 57 -2.35 -2.85 7.42
N THR A 58 -3.17 -2.04 6.76
CA THR A 58 -3.09 -1.80 5.31
C THR A 58 -3.16 -0.32 5.03
N ARG A 59 -2.48 0.13 3.98
CA ARG A 59 -2.54 1.54 3.60
C ARG A 59 -2.21 1.73 2.12
N VAL A 60 -2.66 2.85 1.56
CA VAL A 60 -2.31 3.30 0.22
C VAL A 60 -1.43 4.54 0.37
N ILE A 61 -0.32 4.56 -0.35
CA ILE A 61 0.66 5.64 -0.27
C ILE A 61 0.87 6.25 -1.66
N ALA A 62 0.88 7.58 -1.71
CA ALA A 62 1.20 8.30 -2.94
C ALA A 62 2.71 8.23 -3.19
N ILE A 63 3.07 7.95 -4.43
CA ILE A 63 4.46 7.95 -4.88
C ILE A 63 4.74 9.30 -5.51
N LEU A 64 5.76 9.99 -5.00
CA LEU A 64 6.13 11.32 -5.49
C LEU A 64 7.08 11.17 -6.67
N GLU A 65 6.52 11.06 -7.86
CA GLU A 65 7.32 10.87 -9.07
C GLU A 65 8.12 12.11 -9.48
N ASP A 66 7.66 13.27 -9.08
CA ASP A 66 8.33 14.53 -9.42
C ASP A 66 9.75 14.62 -8.86
N GLU A 67 10.04 13.85 -7.84
CA GLU A 67 11.37 13.81 -7.26
C GLU A 67 12.43 13.40 -8.28
N ASP A 68 12.04 12.57 -9.23
CA ASP A 68 12.98 12.13 -10.26
C ASP A 68 13.40 13.27 -11.18
N GLY A 69 12.56 14.25 -11.35
CA GLY A 69 12.86 15.41 -12.17
C GLY A 69 14.03 16.23 -11.64
N TRP A 70 14.04 16.48 -10.35
CA TRP A 70 15.11 17.29 -9.77
C TRP A 70 16.43 16.51 -9.66
N LYS A 71 16.37 15.21 -9.59
CA LYS A 71 17.58 14.38 -9.55
C LYS A 71 18.36 14.38 -10.85
N LYS A 72 17.71 14.76 -11.91
CA LYS A 72 18.33 14.75 -13.26
C LYS A 72 19.17 15.97 -13.57
N ARG A 73 19.28 16.88 -12.67
CA ARG A 73 20.05 18.11 -12.87
C ARG A 73 21.54 17.91 -12.79
#